data_7c194c5e838ba2a339929b21296fad65
#
_entry.id   7c194c5e838ba2a339929b21296fad65
#
_cell.length_a   1.000
_cell.length_b   1.000
_cell.length_c   1.000
_cell.angle_alpha   90.00
_cell.angle_beta   90.00
_cell.angle_gamma   90.00
#
_symmetry.space_group_name_H-M   'P 1'
#
loop_
_entity.id
_entity.type
_entity.pdbx_description
1 polymer ?
#
loop_
_entity_poly.entity_id
_entity_poly.type
_entity_poly.pdbx_seq_one_letter_code
_entity_poly.pdbx_strand_id
1 'polypeptide(L)'
;KEIEDQGGRAVVNFSSVADFGAAQDMVNQAVEELGGLDIVVNNAGILRDVIFHKMTEDDWDSVISVHLKGSFNVSRAAATVFREQESGSFVHMTSTSGLIGNFGQANYAAAKLGIAGLSKSIALDMGRFNVRSNCISPFAWSRMIGTIPIGDDAQRARVEKLKTMTTAKIAPVAVALSVPDSKVTGQIFGVRNNEIFLMGQSRPTRSVHRGEGWTPETVLEHAIPSMEAGFYPLDRSQDVFSWDPI
;
A
#
# COMPACT_ATOMS: atom_id res chain seq x y z
N LYS A 1 19.08 19.28 2.06
CA LYS A 1 18.95 20.72 1.76
C LYS A 1 17.55 21.23 2.08
N GLU A 2 16.48 20.79 1.38
CA GLU A 2 15.11 21.32 1.59
C GLU A 2 14.63 21.18 3.05
N ILE A 3 14.85 20.03 3.69
CA ILE A 3 14.54 19.79 5.10
C ILE A 3 15.40 20.65 6.01
N GLU A 4 16.69 20.80 5.72
CA GLU A 4 17.63 21.60 6.48
C GLU A 4 17.33 23.10 6.35
N ASP A 5 16.95 23.56 5.17
CA ASP A 5 16.52 24.94 4.92
C ASP A 5 15.26 25.32 5.75
N GLN A 6 14.46 24.31 6.18
CA GLN A 6 13.32 24.45 7.07
C GLN A 6 13.66 24.20 8.56
N GLY A 7 14.95 24.06 8.91
CA GLY A 7 15.42 23.86 10.28
C GLY A 7 15.38 22.41 10.79
N GLY A 8 15.06 21.44 9.90
CA GLY A 8 15.13 20.01 10.23
C GLY A 8 16.52 19.42 10.01
N ARG A 9 16.71 18.18 10.43
CA ARG A 9 17.91 17.37 10.12
C ARG A 9 17.57 16.31 9.10
N ALA A 10 18.47 16.02 8.18
CA ALA A 10 18.32 14.97 7.21
C ALA A 10 19.66 14.26 6.96
N VAL A 11 19.61 12.95 6.86
CA VAL A 11 20.72 12.10 6.41
C VAL A 11 20.28 11.32 5.18
N VAL A 12 21.22 11.06 4.28
CA VAL A 12 20.94 10.37 3.02
C VAL A 12 21.46 8.95 3.09
N ASN A 13 20.64 7.99 2.66
CA ASN A 13 21.04 6.60 2.45
C ASN A 13 20.70 6.18 1.01
N PHE A 14 21.65 5.56 0.32
CA PHE A 14 21.53 5.14 -1.09
C PHE A 14 21.32 3.62 -1.24
N SER A 15 21.16 2.92 -0.13
CA SER A 15 21.00 1.47 -0.12
C SER A 15 19.65 1.02 -0.67
N SER A 16 19.61 -0.18 -1.23
CA SER A 16 18.38 -0.78 -1.71
C SER A 16 17.57 -1.39 -0.57
N VAL A 17 16.29 -1.06 -0.49
CA VAL A 17 15.35 -1.71 0.44
C VAL A 17 15.16 -3.21 0.15
N ALA A 18 15.45 -3.66 -1.08
CA ALA A 18 15.35 -5.06 -1.48
C ALA A 18 16.43 -5.96 -0.81
N ASP A 19 17.51 -5.37 -0.32
CA ASP A 19 18.55 -6.05 0.43
C ASP A 19 18.28 -6.00 1.94
N PHE A 20 18.27 -7.14 2.60
CA PHE A 20 17.92 -7.25 4.03
C PHE A 20 18.98 -6.62 4.93
N GLY A 21 20.27 -6.84 4.62
CA GLY A 21 21.38 -6.27 5.39
C GLY A 21 21.43 -4.76 5.24
N ALA A 22 21.30 -4.26 4.01
CA ALA A 22 21.25 -2.83 3.73
C ALA A 22 20.05 -2.11 4.40
N ALA A 23 18.90 -2.78 4.51
CA ALA A 23 17.75 -2.24 5.24
C ALA A 23 18.00 -2.17 6.75
N GLN A 24 18.73 -3.13 7.33
CA GLN A 24 19.17 -3.08 8.72
C GLN A 24 20.14 -1.92 8.95
N ASP A 25 21.13 -1.75 8.06
CA ASP A 25 22.12 -0.66 8.14
C ASP A 25 21.43 0.71 7.99
N MET A 26 20.41 0.83 7.14
CA MET A 26 19.60 2.05 7.00
C MET A 26 18.91 2.45 8.32
N VAL A 27 18.32 1.47 9.02
CA VAL A 27 17.69 1.69 10.33
C VAL A 27 18.73 2.05 11.38
N ASN A 28 19.86 1.35 11.42
CA ASN A 28 20.97 1.64 12.34
C ASN A 28 21.50 3.07 12.13
N GLN A 29 21.71 3.47 10.87
CA GLN A 29 22.13 4.83 10.52
C GLN A 29 21.15 5.89 11.05
N ALA A 30 19.84 5.67 10.90
CA ALA A 30 18.84 6.61 11.41
C ALA A 30 18.93 6.74 12.93
N VAL A 31 19.07 5.63 13.66
CA VAL A 31 19.20 5.64 15.12
C VAL A 31 20.49 6.35 15.56
N GLU A 32 21.63 6.05 14.92
CA GLU A 32 22.95 6.59 15.29
C GLU A 32 23.08 8.08 14.95
N GLU A 33 22.68 8.49 13.74
CA GLU A 33 22.90 9.85 13.27
C GLU A 33 21.78 10.83 13.68
N LEU A 34 20.53 10.36 13.81
CA LEU A 34 19.38 11.21 14.18
C LEU A 34 18.97 11.09 15.66
N GLY A 35 19.51 10.09 16.37
CA GLY A 35 19.30 9.89 17.81
C GLY A 35 18.10 9.03 18.18
N GLY A 36 17.43 8.39 17.22
CA GLY A 36 16.28 7.50 17.43
C GLY A 36 15.49 7.25 16.15
N LEU A 37 14.45 6.42 16.26
CA LEU A 37 13.53 6.13 15.17
C LEU A 37 12.11 5.98 15.73
N ASP A 38 11.17 6.80 15.30
CA ASP A 38 9.77 6.79 15.76
C ASP A 38 8.81 6.38 14.67
N ILE A 39 9.14 6.67 13.41
CA ILE A 39 8.24 6.51 12.27
C ILE A 39 8.99 5.87 11.10
N VAL A 40 8.35 4.89 10.47
CA VAL A 40 8.79 4.33 9.19
C VAL A 40 7.70 4.52 8.15
N VAL A 41 8.05 5.18 7.03
CA VAL A 41 7.19 5.30 5.86
C VAL A 41 7.76 4.45 4.73
N ASN A 42 7.17 3.29 4.47
CA ASN A 42 7.54 2.39 3.38
C ASN A 42 6.94 2.88 2.06
N ASN A 43 7.69 3.74 1.35
CA ASN A 43 7.26 4.38 0.12
C ASN A 43 8.05 3.95 -1.11
N ALA A 44 9.18 3.28 -0.96
CA ALA A 44 10.01 2.81 -2.08
C ALA A 44 9.21 1.94 -3.06
N GLY A 45 9.41 2.15 -4.36
CA GLY A 45 8.67 1.42 -5.37
C GLY A 45 9.12 1.64 -6.80
N ILE A 46 8.80 0.68 -7.65
CA ILE A 46 9.03 0.67 -9.09
C ILE A 46 7.79 0.17 -9.83
N LEU A 47 7.72 0.39 -11.13
CA LEU A 47 6.70 -0.20 -12.01
C LEU A 47 7.35 -1.07 -13.09
N ARG A 48 6.73 -2.21 -13.37
CA ARG A 48 6.99 -3.13 -14.47
C ARG A 48 5.63 -3.63 -14.97
N ASP A 49 4.87 -2.71 -15.57
CA ASP A 49 3.50 -2.99 -16.02
C ASP A 49 3.54 -3.78 -17.32
N VAL A 50 3.09 -5.03 -17.27
CA VAL A 50 3.02 -5.96 -18.41
C VAL A 50 1.80 -6.84 -18.25
N ILE A 51 1.05 -7.05 -19.37
CA ILE A 51 -0.11 -7.96 -19.35
C ILE A 51 0.35 -9.38 -18.93
N PHE A 52 -0.44 -10.06 -18.10
CA PHE A 52 -0.03 -11.25 -17.36
C PHE A 52 0.65 -12.34 -18.21
N HIS A 53 0.09 -12.68 -19.38
CA HIS A 53 0.66 -13.73 -20.23
C HIS A 53 2.00 -13.36 -20.93
N LYS A 54 2.47 -12.11 -20.80
CA LYS A 54 3.75 -11.62 -21.32
C LYS A 54 4.72 -11.21 -20.23
N MET A 55 4.26 -11.26 -18.96
CA MET A 55 5.07 -10.88 -17.80
C MET A 55 6.22 -11.88 -17.63
N THR A 56 7.43 -11.37 -17.53
CA THR A 56 8.63 -12.17 -17.28
C THR A 56 8.83 -12.40 -15.78
N GLU A 57 9.66 -13.37 -15.44
CA GLU A 57 10.11 -13.61 -14.06
C GLU A 57 10.80 -12.35 -13.48
N ASP A 58 11.65 -11.67 -14.28
CA ASP A 58 12.32 -10.43 -13.86
C ASP A 58 11.33 -9.29 -13.59
N ASP A 59 10.27 -9.15 -14.40
CA ASP A 59 9.20 -8.16 -14.15
C ASP A 59 8.49 -8.44 -12.82
N TRP A 60 8.29 -9.71 -12.51
CA TRP A 60 7.66 -10.14 -11.26
C TRP A 60 8.60 -9.92 -10.07
N ASP A 61 9.79 -10.50 -10.11
CA ASP A 61 10.74 -10.51 -9.00
C ASP A 61 11.21 -9.11 -8.63
N SER A 62 11.49 -8.25 -9.61
CA SER A 62 11.88 -6.86 -9.37
C SER A 62 10.83 -6.11 -8.57
N VAL A 63 9.55 -6.25 -8.92
CA VAL A 63 8.44 -5.56 -8.24
C VAL A 63 8.21 -6.13 -6.84
N ILE A 64 8.18 -7.46 -6.69
CA ILE A 64 8.01 -8.11 -5.39
C ILE A 64 9.17 -7.76 -4.45
N SER A 65 10.42 -7.78 -4.95
CA SER A 65 11.61 -7.50 -4.16
C SER A 65 11.62 -6.07 -3.61
N VAL A 66 11.27 -5.08 -4.42
CA VAL A 66 11.30 -3.68 -3.98
C VAL A 66 10.08 -3.36 -3.10
N HIS A 67 8.88 -3.71 -3.53
CA HIS A 67 7.67 -3.31 -2.81
C HIS A 67 7.40 -4.14 -1.57
N LEU A 68 7.21 -5.47 -1.74
CA LEU A 68 6.77 -6.32 -0.64
C LEU A 68 7.93 -6.71 0.27
N LYS A 69 8.98 -7.28 -0.30
CA LYS A 69 10.17 -7.66 0.46
C LYS A 69 10.87 -6.44 1.05
N GLY A 70 10.96 -5.33 0.30
CA GLY A 70 11.53 -4.07 0.81
C GLY A 70 10.76 -3.51 1.99
N SER A 71 9.43 -3.48 1.93
CA SER A 71 8.60 -3.09 3.07
C SER A 71 8.80 -4.02 4.27
N PHE A 72 8.90 -5.33 4.04
CA PHE A 72 9.23 -6.29 5.09
C PHE A 72 10.61 -6.03 5.69
N ASN A 73 11.65 -5.88 4.88
CA ASN A 73 13.03 -5.72 5.33
C ASN A 73 13.17 -4.51 6.26
N VAL A 74 12.70 -3.34 5.82
CA VAL A 74 12.79 -2.10 6.61
C VAL A 74 11.92 -2.19 7.87
N SER A 75 10.71 -2.72 7.75
CA SER A 75 9.83 -2.87 8.92
C SER A 75 10.37 -3.87 9.93
N ARG A 76 10.98 -4.98 9.47
CA ARG A 76 11.59 -5.98 10.36
C ARG A 76 12.78 -5.41 11.11
N ALA A 77 13.60 -4.60 10.46
CA ALA A 77 14.73 -3.91 11.10
C ALA A 77 14.21 -2.92 12.17
N ALA A 78 13.27 -2.05 11.81
CA ALA A 78 12.70 -1.05 12.72
C ALA A 78 11.88 -1.67 13.87
N ALA A 79 11.26 -2.83 13.66
CA ALA A 79 10.44 -3.50 14.68
C ALA A 79 11.21 -3.83 15.96
N THR A 80 12.51 -4.11 15.88
CA THR A 80 13.35 -4.32 17.06
C THR A 80 13.48 -3.05 17.88
N VAL A 81 13.76 -1.92 17.23
CA VAL A 81 13.85 -0.60 17.86
C VAL A 81 12.51 -0.22 18.50
N PHE A 82 11.42 -0.32 17.74
CA PHE A 82 10.07 0.02 18.22
C PHE A 82 9.60 -0.83 19.40
N ARG A 83 9.97 -2.13 19.40
CA ARG A 83 9.68 -3.01 20.51
C ARG A 83 10.41 -2.61 21.79
N GLU A 84 11.70 -2.25 21.70
CA GLU A 84 12.52 -1.86 22.84
C GLU A 84 12.07 -0.53 23.43
N GLN A 85 11.66 0.43 22.61
CA GLN A 85 11.14 1.73 23.05
C GLN A 85 9.63 1.73 23.39
N GLU A 86 8.92 0.60 23.19
CA GLU A 86 7.48 0.44 23.39
C GLU A 86 6.63 1.52 22.70
N SER A 87 7.09 1.98 21.54
CA SER A 87 6.40 2.96 20.70
C SER A 87 6.91 2.90 19.26
N GLY A 88 6.05 3.27 18.31
CA GLY A 88 6.42 3.38 16.91
C GLY A 88 5.22 3.42 15.97
N SER A 89 5.45 3.90 14.75
CA SER A 89 4.42 3.93 13.73
C SER A 89 4.97 3.52 12.36
N PHE A 90 4.30 2.55 11.73
CA PHE A 90 4.51 2.19 10.35
C PHE A 90 3.40 2.77 9.47
N VAL A 91 3.79 3.39 8.37
CA VAL A 91 2.91 3.80 7.28
C VAL A 91 3.39 3.13 5.99
N HIS A 92 2.54 2.31 5.40
CA HIS A 92 2.88 1.55 4.19
C HIS A 92 2.08 2.07 2.99
N MET A 93 2.73 2.21 1.83
CA MET A 93 2.04 2.58 0.60
C MET A 93 1.51 1.34 -0.11
N THR A 94 0.19 1.11 -0.02
CA THR A 94 -0.54 0.14 -0.83
C THR A 94 -1.06 0.76 -2.14
N SER A 95 -2.03 0.15 -2.81
CA SER A 95 -2.64 0.69 -4.03
C SER A 95 -4.02 0.10 -4.26
N THR A 96 -4.91 0.86 -4.88
CA THR A 96 -6.18 0.34 -5.41
C THR A 96 -5.98 -0.75 -6.46
N SER A 97 -4.84 -0.79 -7.16
CA SER A 97 -4.50 -1.93 -8.04
C SER A 97 -4.43 -3.26 -7.29
N GLY A 98 -3.99 -3.27 -6.03
CA GLY A 98 -4.01 -4.46 -5.18
C GLY A 98 -5.33 -4.67 -4.45
N LEU A 99 -6.02 -3.57 -4.05
CA LEU A 99 -7.25 -3.64 -3.25
C LEU A 99 -8.50 -3.90 -4.09
N ILE A 100 -8.49 -3.48 -5.36
CA ILE A 100 -9.61 -3.59 -6.32
C ILE A 100 -9.14 -4.39 -7.52
N GLY A 101 -8.25 -3.83 -8.33
CA GLY A 101 -7.71 -4.45 -9.53
C GLY A 101 -7.24 -3.44 -10.57
N ASN A 102 -6.39 -3.90 -11.49
CA ASN A 102 -6.03 -3.14 -12.70
C ASN A 102 -5.41 -4.07 -13.75
N PHE A 103 -5.48 -3.68 -15.03
CA PHE A 103 -4.85 -4.43 -16.10
C PHE A 103 -3.32 -4.27 -16.10
N GLY A 104 -2.62 -5.34 -16.47
CA GLY A 104 -1.17 -5.31 -16.69
C GLY A 104 -0.33 -5.14 -15.43
N GLN A 105 -0.91 -5.33 -14.25
CA GLN A 105 -0.26 -5.05 -12.97
C GLN A 105 -0.33 -6.25 -12.00
N ALA A 106 -0.28 -7.48 -12.48
CA ALA A 106 -0.40 -8.65 -11.62
C ALA A 106 0.69 -8.71 -10.54
N ASN A 107 1.95 -8.41 -10.89
CA ASN A 107 3.08 -8.29 -9.96
C ASN A 107 2.86 -7.15 -8.93
N TYR A 108 2.50 -5.98 -9.40
CA TYR A 108 2.27 -4.80 -8.57
C TYR A 108 1.05 -4.99 -7.65
N ALA A 109 -0.06 -5.52 -8.18
CA ALA A 109 -1.26 -5.81 -7.40
C ALA A 109 -0.99 -6.83 -6.30
N ALA A 110 -0.26 -7.92 -6.60
CA ALA A 110 0.15 -8.91 -5.62
C ALA A 110 1.01 -8.28 -4.51
N ALA A 111 2.03 -7.48 -4.88
CA ALA A 111 2.88 -6.79 -3.92
C ALA A 111 2.08 -5.83 -3.02
N LYS A 112 1.21 -5.01 -3.61
CA LYS A 112 0.45 -3.99 -2.89
C LYS A 112 -0.65 -4.56 -1.99
N LEU A 113 -1.29 -5.66 -2.39
CA LEU A 113 -2.20 -6.42 -1.51
C LEU A 113 -1.43 -7.14 -0.41
N GLY A 114 -0.25 -7.71 -0.73
CA GLY A 114 0.65 -8.32 0.25
C GLY A 114 1.11 -7.33 1.32
N ILE A 115 1.38 -6.07 0.95
CA ILE A 115 1.71 -4.99 1.90
C ILE A 115 0.54 -4.71 2.86
N ALA A 116 -0.70 -4.73 2.39
CA ALA A 116 -1.86 -4.56 3.26
C ALA A 116 -1.98 -5.69 4.30
N GLY A 117 -1.72 -6.94 3.87
CA GLY A 117 -1.63 -8.10 4.76
C GLY A 117 -0.48 -7.99 5.77
N LEU A 118 0.71 -7.59 5.30
CA LEU A 118 1.88 -7.35 6.15
C LEU A 118 1.61 -6.30 7.22
N SER A 119 1.07 -5.14 6.83
CA SER A 119 0.73 -4.07 7.76
C SER A 119 -0.25 -4.52 8.85
N LYS A 120 -1.25 -5.32 8.47
CA LYS A 120 -2.23 -5.85 9.41
C LYS A 120 -1.60 -6.83 10.40
N SER A 121 -0.71 -7.71 9.94
CA SER A 121 0.02 -8.64 10.81
C SER A 121 0.93 -7.90 11.76
N ILE A 122 1.66 -6.88 11.29
CA ILE A 122 2.48 -6.01 12.17
C ILE A 122 1.61 -5.34 13.24
N ALA A 123 0.44 -4.80 12.87
CA ALA A 123 -0.47 -4.16 13.83
C ALA A 123 -0.95 -5.13 14.92
N LEU A 124 -1.18 -6.40 14.58
CA LEU A 124 -1.57 -7.44 15.52
C LEU A 124 -0.40 -7.86 16.43
N ASP A 125 0.76 -8.15 15.85
CA ASP A 125 1.92 -8.66 16.56
C ASP A 125 2.55 -7.62 17.50
N MET A 126 2.58 -6.36 17.05
CA MET A 126 3.30 -5.28 17.70
C MET A 126 2.40 -4.37 18.55
N GLY A 127 1.08 -4.55 18.50
CA GLY A 127 0.13 -3.71 19.25
C GLY A 127 0.36 -3.71 20.77
N ARG A 128 0.81 -4.83 21.35
CA ARG A 128 1.16 -4.92 22.77
C ARG A 128 2.36 -4.07 23.18
N PHE A 129 3.15 -3.62 22.22
CA PHE A 129 4.28 -2.70 22.40
C PHE A 129 3.94 -1.26 21.99
N ASN A 130 2.64 -0.94 21.90
CA ASN A 130 2.16 0.37 21.49
C ASN A 130 2.67 0.80 20.09
N VAL A 131 2.94 -0.17 19.20
CA VAL A 131 3.36 0.06 17.82
C VAL A 131 2.15 -0.04 16.90
N ARG A 132 1.97 0.96 16.06
CA ARG A 132 0.86 1.04 15.10
C ARG A 132 1.34 0.78 13.67
N SER A 133 0.48 0.23 12.85
CA SER A 133 0.79 -0.01 11.44
C SER A 133 -0.45 0.21 10.59
N ASN A 134 -0.36 1.09 9.59
CA ASN A 134 -1.45 1.46 8.72
C ASN A 134 -0.99 1.53 7.26
N CYS A 135 -1.95 1.49 6.34
CA CYS A 135 -1.71 1.64 4.91
C CYS A 135 -2.35 2.90 4.35
N ILE A 136 -1.69 3.49 3.35
CA ILE A 136 -2.26 4.50 2.47
C ILE A 136 -2.28 3.94 1.03
N SER A 137 -3.41 4.08 0.35
CA SER A 137 -3.57 3.87 -1.08
C SER A 137 -3.64 5.24 -1.77
N PRO A 138 -2.50 5.78 -2.23
CA PRO A 138 -2.44 7.13 -2.75
C PRO A 138 -2.87 7.20 -4.21
N PHE A 139 -3.60 8.27 -4.56
CA PHE A 139 -3.78 8.72 -5.93
C PHE A 139 -3.02 10.03 -6.08
N ALA A 140 -1.84 9.98 -6.67
CA ALA A 140 -1.01 11.16 -6.85
C ALA A 140 -0.40 11.19 -8.25
N TRP A 141 -0.44 12.38 -8.85
CA TRP A 141 0.30 12.63 -10.08
C TRP A 141 1.80 12.56 -9.77
N SER A 142 2.48 11.65 -10.41
CA SER A 142 3.92 11.44 -10.22
C SER A 142 4.62 11.25 -11.56
N ARG A 143 5.94 11.26 -11.54
CA ARG A 143 6.77 10.96 -12.73
C ARG A 143 6.40 9.59 -13.35
N MET A 144 5.90 8.65 -12.55
CA MET A 144 5.48 7.32 -13.00
C MET A 144 4.20 7.36 -13.85
N ILE A 145 3.31 8.34 -13.64
CA ILE A 145 2.03 8.49 -14.37
C ILE A 145 2.17 9.44 -15.56
N GLY A 146 3.20 10.30 -15.57
CA GLY A 146 3.40 11.35 -16.57
C GLY A 146 3.68 10.87 -18.00
N THR A 147 3.73 9.57 -18.26
CA THR A 147 3.97 8.97 -19.58
C THR A 147 2.69 8.61 -20.34
N ILE A 148 1.51 8.99 -19.85
CA ILE A 148 0.24 8.70 -20.51
C ILE A 148 0.17 9.47 -21.84
N PRO A 149 -0.01 8.79 -22.99
CA PRO A 149 -0.17 9.48 -24.26
C PRO A 149 -1.44 10.32 -24.27
N ILE A 150 -1.34 11.57 -24.72
CA ILE A 150 -2.49 12.50 -24.83
C ILE A 150 -2.96 12.47 -26.30
N GLY A 151 -4.11 11.85 -26.55
CA GLY A 151 -4.64 11.67 -27.90
C GLY A 151 -5.62 12.74 -28.35
N ASP A 152 -6.47 13.27 -27.44
CA ASP A 152 -7.49 14.23 -27.76
C ASP A 152 -7.68 15.30 -26.68
N ASP A 153 -8.54 16.30 -26.93
CA ASP A 153 -8.77 17.42 -26.00
C ASP A 153 -9.49 16.99 -24.70
N ALA A 154 -10.33 15.96 -24.74
CA ALA A 154 -10.98 15.42 -23.56
C ALA A 154 -9.97 14.71 -22.65
N GLN A 155 -9.05 13.93 -23.24
CA GLN A 155 -7.95 13.33 -22.50
C GLN A 155 -7.00 14.39 -21.93
N ARG A 156 -6.73 15.47 -22.67
CA ARG A 156 -5.92 16.60 -22.18
C ARG A 156 -6.57 17.26 -20.97
N ALA A 157 -7.86 17.57 -21.03
CA ALA A 157 -8.60 18.16 -19.92
C ALA A 157 -8.59 17.21 -18.68
N ARG A 158 -8.73 15.90 -18.88
CA ARG A 158 -8.63 14.92 -17.81
C ARG A 158 -7.23 14.87 -17.18
N VAL A 159 -6.17 14.92 -18.00
CA VAL A 159 -4.78 14.94 -17.52
C VAL A 159 -4.52 16.19 -16.68
N GLU A 160 -5.01 17.36 -17.07
CA GLU A 160 -4.86 18.59 -16.28
C GLU A 160 -5.55 18.47 -14.90
N LYS A 161 -6.71 17.84 -14.81
CA LYS A 161 -7.36 17.53 -13.52
C LYS A 161 -6.51 16.54 -12.70
N LEU A 162 -5.96 15.50 -13.31
CA LEU A 162 -5.12 14.54 -12.61
C LEU A 162 -3.83 15.17 -12.06
N LYS A 163 -3.27 16.20 -12.72
CA LYS A 163 -2.11 16.95 -12.24
C LYS A 163 -2.37 17.70 -10.93
N THR A 164 -3.62 18.01 -10.60
CA THR A 164 -3.98 18.63 -9.32
C THR A 164 -3.82 17.69 -8.13
N MET A 165 -3.79 16.39 -8.36
CA MET A 165 -3.53 15.37 -7.34
C MET A 165 -2.03 15.34 -7.01
N THR A 166 -1.52 16.35 -6.36
CA THR A 166 -0.10 16.44 -6.00
C THR A 166 0.25 15.48 -4.87
N THR A 167 1.52 15.06 -4.79
CA THR A 167 2.04 14.22 -3.71
C THR A 167 1.91 14.89 -2.34
N ALA A 168 1.95 16.22 -2.29
CA ALA A 168 1.76 17.01 -1.06
C ALA A 168 0.39 16.76 -0.38
N LYS A 169 -0.63 16.36 -1.14
CA LYS A 169 -1.97 16.04 -0.59
C LYS A 169 -2.03 14.70 0.14
N ILE A 170 -1.04 13.83 -0.06
CA ILE A 170 -0.94 12.54 0.64
C ILE A 170 -0.27 12.73 2.02
N ALA A 171 0.69 13.64 2.11
CA ALA A 171 1.51 13.85 3.31
C ALA A 171 0.70 14.10 4.60
N PRO A 172 -0.38 14.91 4.63
CA PRO A 172 -1.15 15.13 5.84
C PRO A 172 -1.72 13.86 6.46
N VAL A 173 -2.17 12.89 5.64
CA VAL A 173 -2.68 11.61 6.14
C VAL A 173 -1.54 10.76 6.70
N ALA A 174 -0.39 10.73 6.02
CA ALA A 174 0.78 10.02 6.52
C ALA A 174 1.24 10.56 7.88
N VAL A 175 1.29 11.88 8.04
CA VAL A 175 1.62 12.54 9.31
C VAL A 175 0.57 12.22 10.38
N ALA A 176 -0.71 12.37 10.09
CA ALA A 176 -1.79 12.10 11.04
C ALA A 176 -1.81 10.64 11.55
N LEU A 177 -1.42 9.67 10.71
CA LEU A 177 -1.28 8.27 11.11
C LEU A 177 -0.01 8.01 11.94
N SER A 178 0.98 8.89 11.86
CA SER A 178 2.30 8.73 12.46
C SER A 178 2.43 9.36 13.86
N VAL A 179 1.71 10.46 14.13
CA VAL A 179 1.83 11.18 15.41
C VAL A 179 1.44 10.30 16.61
N PRO A 180 2.07 10.49 17.78
CA PRO A 180 1.82 9.67 18.97
C PRO A 180 0.35 9.65 19.43
N ASP A 181 -0.37 10.75 19.26
CA ASP A 181 -1.78 10.88 19.66
C ASP A 181 -2.75 10.06 18.80
N SER A 182 -2.33 9.60 17.62
CA SER A 182 -3.15 8.75 16.76
C SER A 182 -3.42 7.40 17.45
N LYS A 183 -4.69 6.99 17.46
CA LYS A 183 -5.11 5.65 17.97
C LYS A 183 -5.39 4.67 16.82
N VAL A 184 -5.16 5.11 15.59
CA VAL A 184 -5.49 4.32 14.40
C VAL A 184 -4.41 3.27 14.15
N THR A 185 -4.81 2.01 14.01
CA THR A 185 -3.93 0.90 13.63
C THR A 185 -4.68 -0.14 12.81
N GLY A 186 -3.99 -0.85 11.94
CA GLY A 186 -4.53 -1.91 11.09
C GLY A 186 -5.51 -1.43 10.01
N GLN A 187 -5.52 -0.13 9.67
CA GLN A 187 -6.45 0.47 8.72
C GLN A 187 -5.79 0.77 7.36
N ILE A 188 -6.64 0.93 6.35
CA ILE A 188 -6.23 1.28 4.99
C ILE A 188 -7.02 2.51 4.56
N PHE A 189 -6.31 3.59 4.22
CA PHE A 189 -6.91 4.84 3.76
C PHE A 189 -6.59 5.06 2.28
N GLY A 190 -7.63 5.31 1.48
CA GLY A 190 -7.46 5.88 0.15
C GLY A 190 -7.34 7.40 0.25
N VAL A 191 -6.40 8.00 -0.49
CA VAL A 191 -6.25 9.46 -0.53
C VAL A 191 -6.23 9.89 -2.00
N ARG A 192 -7.24 10.65 -2.41
CA ARG A 192 -7.43 11.09 -3.79
C ARG A 192 -7.74 12.57 -3.83
N ASN A 193 -6.79 13.39 -4.20
CA ASN A 193 -6.89 14.86 -4.14
C ASN A 193 -7.22 15.34 -2.71
N ASN A 194 -8.41 15.90 -2.48
CA ASN A 194 -8.89 16.33 -1.17
C ASN A 194 -9.84 15.29 -0.52
N GLU A 195 -10.00 14.13 -1.14
CA GLU A 195 -10.86 13.05 -0.66
C GLU A 195 -10.05 12.03 0.15
N ILE A 196 -10.58 11.60 1.30
CA ILE A 196 -10.02 10.53 2.12
C ILE A 196 -11.08 9.44 2.24
N PHE A 197 -10.71 8.21 1.90
CA PHE A 197 -11.57 7.03 1.96
C PHE A 197 -11.06 6.06 3.01
N LEU A 198 -11.94 5.47 3.78
CA LEU A 198 -11.64 4.27 4.55
C LEU A 198 -11.94 3.05 3.66
N MET A 199 -10.92 2.24 3.38
CA MET A 199 -11.07 1.05 2.55
C MET A 199 -11.61 -0.11 3.37
N GLY A 200 -12.65 -0.77 2.85
CA GLY A 200 -13.18 -2.00 3.43
C GLY A 200 -12.16 -3.12 3.43
N GLN A 201 -12.14 -3.90 4.51
CA GLN A 201 -11.27 -5.07 4.61
C GLN A 201 -12.09 -6.35 4.47
N SER A 202 -11.48 -7.40 3.90
CA SER A 202 -12.15 -8.68 3.65
C SER A 202 -12.73 -9.29 4.92
N ARG A 203 -14.01 -9.63 4.86
CA ARG A 203 -14.78 -10.37 5.88
C ARG A 203 -15.72 -11.33 5.17
N PRO A 204 -16.07 -12.48 5.78
CA PRO A 204 -17.16 -13.30 5.25
C PRO A 204 -18.45 -12.47 5.15
N THR A 205 -19.08 -12.44 3.98
CA THR A 205 -20.35 -11.74 3.74
C THR A 205 -21.54 -12.67 3.79
N ARG A 206 -21.33 -13.95 3.43
CA ARG A 206 -22.34 -15.01 3.45
C ARG A 206 -21.69 -16.33 3.84
N SER A 207 -22.53 -17.24 4.33
CA SER A 207 -22.18 -18.64 4.57
C SER A 207 -23.33 -19.55 4.17
N VAL A 208 -23.02 -20.77 3.78
CA VAL A 208 -23.98 -21.84 3.50
C VAL A 208 -23.47 -23.11 4.17
N HIS A 209 -24.38 -23.89 4.72
CA HIS A 209 -24.08 -25.12 5.44
C HIS A 209 -24.86 -26.31 4.86
N ARG A 210 -24.23 -27.48 4.84
CA ARG A 210 -24.84 -28.76 4.48
C ARG A 210 -24.35 -29.85 5.44
N GLY A 211 -25.28 -30.42 6.20
CA GLY A 211 -24.98 -31.41 7.25
C GLY A 211 -24.29 -32.68 6.77
N GLU A 212 -24.55 -33.09 5.53
CA GLU A 212 -23.98 -34.28 4.89
C GLU A 212 -22.63 -34.03 4.19
N GLY A 213 -22.11 -32.78 4.24
CA GLY A 213 -20.93 -32.35 3.49
C GLY A 213 -21.26 -32.00 2.03
N TRP A 214 -20.22 -31.64 1.27
CA TRP A 214 -20.30 -31.13 -0.09
C TRP A 214 -19.64 -32.08 -1.08
N THR A 215 -20.24 -32.27 -2.26
CA THR A 215 -19.60 -32.81 -3.45
C THR A 215 -19.41 -31.69 -4.49
N PRO A 216 -18.55 -31.86 -5.51
CA PRO A 216 -18.42 -30.85 -6.57
C PRO A 216 -19.76 -30.48 -7.20
N GLU A 217 -20.64 -31.46 -7.45
CA GLU A 217 -21.95 -31.26 -8.04
C GLU A 217 -22.84 -30.41 -7.11
N THR A 218 -22.92 -30.73 -5.83
CA THR A 218 -23.76 -29.98 -4.87
C THR A 218 -23.19 -28.58 -4.58
N VAL A 219 -21.88 -28.36 -4.72
CA VAL A 219 -21.30 -27.02 -4.68
C VAL A 219 -21.79 -26.19 -5.86
N LEU A 220 -21.76 -26.74 -7.08
CA LEU A 220 -22.23 -26.05 -8.30
C LEU A 220 -23.75 -25.82 -8.29
N GLU A 221 -24.53 -26.78 -7.80
CA GLU A 221 -26.00 -26.72 -7.85
C GLU A 221 -26.59 -25.85 -6.73
N HIS A 222 -25.94 -25.77 -5.57
CA HIS A 222 -26.52 -25.15 -4.39
C HIS A 222 -25.64 -24.06 -3.75
N ALA A 223 -24.35 -24.33 -3.46
CA ALA A 223 -23.54 -23.40 -2.71
C ALA A 223 -23.24 -22.12 -3.53
N ILE A 224 -22.75 -22.25 -4.75
CA ILE A 224 -22.41 -21.12 -5.63
C ILE A 224 -23.64 -20.26 -5.92
N PRO A 225 -24.78 -20.81 -6.39
CA PRO A 225 -25.97 -20.00 -6.67
C PRO A 225 -26.51 -19.28 -5.44
N SER A 226 -26.42 -19.88 -4.25
CA SER A 226 -26.87 -19.23 -3.01
C SER A 226 -26.04 -18.00 -2.62
N MET A 227 -24.80 -17.89 -3.12
CA MET A 227 -23.87 -16.79 -2.86
C MET A 227 -23.77 -15.78 -4.00
N GLU A 228 -24.25 -16.12 -5.20
CA GLU A 228 -24.05 -15.36 -6.45
C GLU A 228 -24.44 -13.88 -6.32
N ALA A 229 -25.55 -13.58 -5.65
CA ALA A 229 -25.99 -12.20 -5.41
C ALA A 229 -25.03 -11.36 -4.57
N GLY A 230 -24.02 -11.99 -3.94
CA GLY A 230 -22.96 -11.34 -3.16
C GLY A 230 -21.62 -11.30 -3.88
N PHE A 231 -21.51 -11.76 -5.13
CA PHE A 231 -20.27 -11.70 -5.88
C PHE A 231 -19.94 -10.26 -6.25
N TYR A 232 -18.67 -9.91 -6.10
CA TYR A 232 -18.18 -8.63 -6.57
C TYR A 232 -17.96 -8.67 -8.08
N PRO A 233 -18.32 -7.60 -8.80
CA PRO A 233 -17.96 -7.48 -10.21
C PRO A 233 -16.43 -7.41 -10.36
N LEU A 234 -15.94 -7.76 -11.54
CA LEU A 234 -14.51 -7.66 -11.87
C LEU A 234 -14.15 -6.23 -12.27
N ASP A 235 -14.20 -5.31 -11.32
CA ASP A 235 -13.91 -3.89 -11.52
C ASP A 235 -12.41 -3.60 -11.53
N ARG A 236 -12.05 -2.55 -12.25
CA ARG A 236 -10.74 -1.90 -12.11
C ARG A 236 -10.86 -0.71 -11.15
N SER A 237 -9.75 -0.23 -10.66
CA SER A 237 -9.72 0.98 -9.83
C SER A 237 -10.47 2.17 -10.44
N GLN A 238 -10.37 2.38 -11.76
CA GLN A 238 -11.06 3.47 -12.45
C GLN A 238 -12.57 3.26 -12.58
N ASP A 239 -13.06 2.04 -12.51
CA ASP A 239 -14.50 1.74 -12.60
C ASP A 239 -15.17 2.07 -11.27
N VAL A 240 -14.48 1.81 -10.14
CA VAL A 240 -14.91 2.16 -8.79
C VAL A 240 -14.79 3.67 -8.54
N PHE A 241 -13.68 4.31 -8.97
CA PHE A 241 -13.45 5.75 -8.81
C PHE A 241 -13.72 6.49 -10.12
N SER A 242 -14.98 6.43 -10.60
CA SER A 242 -15.39 6.91 -11.92
C SER A 242 -15.58 8.42 -12.01
N TRP A 243 -15.70 9.13 -10.88
CA TRP A 243 -15.85 10.60 -10.85
C TRP A 243 -14.51 11.33 -10.90
N ASP A 244 -14.55 12.61 -11.26
CA ASP A 244 -13.36 13.47 -11.21
C ASP A 244 -12.87 13.69 -9.77
N PRO A 245 -11.55 13.82 -9.54
CA PRO A 245 -11.02 14.11 -8.19
C PRO A 245 -11.50 15.48 -7.69
N ILE A 246 -11.94 15.51 -6.44
CA ILE A 246 -12.45 16.71 -5.76
C ILE A 246 -11.37 17.32 -4.86
#